data_d522361f845df44b3d233fca03960c67
#
_entry.id   d522361f845df44b3d233fca03960c67
#
_cell.length_a   1.000
_cell.length_b   1.000
_cell.length_c   1.000
_cell.angle_alpha   90.00
_cell.angle_beta   90.00
_cell.angle_gamma   90.00
#
_symmetry.space_group_name_H-M   'P 1'
#
loop_
_entity.id
_entity.type
_entity.pdbx_description
1 polymer ?
#
loop_
_entity_poly.entity_id
_entity_poly.type
_entity_poly.pdbx_seq_one_letter_code
_entity_poly.pdbx_strand_id
1 'polypeptide(L)'
;MANGTSGDANCIDFARPAKPFNYHEVGTYVTQRILSALPEVKYSNSMGLDSRLEYLTAKVRLADQEELQQAKAYVESKLADRLPSNIEENYARETVLLSQMPDTRQVPLQALRIGNLAIAGYPTETYNATGLAVRANSPFQI
;
A
#
# COMPACT_ATOMS: atom_id res chain seq x y z
N MET A 1 -11.86 -10.73 -0.34
CA MET A 1 -10.69 -10.40 -1.17
C MET A 1 -9.95 -9.27 -0.46
N ALA A 2 -8.65 -9.38 -0.31
CA ALA A 2 -7.81 -8.35 0.28
C ALA A 2 -6.89 -7.78 -0.81
N ASN A 3 -6.53 -6.50 -0.70
CA ASN A 3 -5.53 -5.91 -1.57
C ASN A 3 -4.14 -6.39 -1.12
N GLY A 4 -3.30 -6.78 -2.07
CA GLY A 4 -1.92 -7.18 -1.79
C GLY A 4 -0.98 -5.97 -1.74
N THR A 5 0.33 -6.23 -1.77
CA THR A 5 1.36 -5.19 -1.87
C THR A 5 1.38 -4.60 -3.29
N SER A 6 0.68 -3.50 -3.48
CA SER A 6 0.38 -2.90 -4.79
C SER A 6 0.96 -1.51 -5.00
N GLY A 7 1.87 -1.05 -4.12
CA GLY A 7 2.41 0.30 -4.18
C GLY A 7 3.17 0.65 -5.47
N ASP A 8 3.71 -0.36 -6.16
CA ASP A 8 4.35 -0.26 -7.46
C ASP A 8 3.68 -1.16 -8.52
N ALA A 9 2.51 -1.73 -8.22
CA ALA A 9 1.74 -2.55 -9.15
C ALA A 9 0.69 -1.69 -9.89
N ASN A 10 0.52 -1.95 -11.17
CA ASN A 10 -0.48 -1.29 -12.00
C ASN A 10 -1.40 -2.34 -12.65
N CYS A 11 -2.62 -1.92 -12.96
CA CYS A 11 -3.58 -2.74 -13.73
C CYS A 11 -3.31 -2.73 -15.25
N ILE A 12 -2.25 -2.04 -15.69
CA ILE A 12 -1.86 -1.89 -17.09
C ILE A 12 -0.64 -2.77 -17.37
N ASP A 13 -0.71 -3.56 -18.45
CA ASP A 13 0.47 -4.23 -19.02
C ASP A 13 1.20 -3.24 -19.95
N PHE A 14 2.29 -2.67 -19.44
CA PHE A 14 3.10 -1.70 -20.21
C PHE A 14 3.78 -2.27 -21.45
N ALA A 15 3.86 -3.59 -21.57
CA ALA A 15 4.40 -4.27 -22.76
C ALA A 15 3.39 -4.39 -23.91
N ARG A 16 2.14 -4.01 -23.70
CA ARG A 16 1.04 -4.14 -24.66
C ARG A 16 0.29 -2.82 -24.81
N PRO A 17 -0.40 -2.61 -25.97
CA PRO A 17 -1.31 -1.49 -26.11
C PRO A 17 -2.37 -1.49 -25.02
N ALA A 18 -2.63 -0.33 -24.44
CA ALA A 18 -3.65 -0.17 -23.39
C ALA A 18 -5.02 -0.60 -23.94
N LYS A 19 -5.70 -1.48 -23.19
CA LYS A 19 -7.10 -1.81 -23.44
C LYS A 19 -7.99 -0.95 -22.55
N PRO A 20 -9.17 -0.54 -23.01
CA PRO A 20 -10.15 0.11 -22.14
C PRO A 20 -10.42 -0.78 -20.92
N PHE A 21 -10.40 -0.18 -19.73
CA PHE A 21 -10.73 -0.89 -18.52
C PHE A 21 -12.24 -1.13 -18.44
N ASN A 22 -12.64 -2.38 -18.29
CA ASN A 22 -14.03 -2.76 -18.11
C ASN A 22 -14.21 -3.50 -16.78
N TYR A 23 -14.74 -2.79 -15.79
CA TYR A 23 -14.95 -3.33 -14.44
C TYR A 23 -15.95 -4.49 -14.40
N HIS A 24 -16.92 -4.55 -15.33
CA HIS A 24 -17.84 -5.68 -15.43
C HIS A 24 -17.14 -6.96 -15.87
N GLU A 25 -16.22 -6.89 -16.84
CA GLU A 25 -15.42 -8.04 -17.25
C GLU A 25 -14.53 -8.55 -16.12
N VAL A 26 -13.85 -7.63 -15.42
CA VAL A 26 -13.03 -7.98 -14.25
C VAL A 26 -13.86 -8.61 -13.16
N GLY A 27 -15.02 -8.02 -12.82
CA GLY A 27 -15.93 -8.57 -11.82
C GLY A 27 -16.45 -9.96 -12.20
N THR A 28 -16.83 -10.15 -13.45
CA THR A 28 -17.27 -11.46 -13.98
C THR A 28 -16.14 -12.49 -13.86
N TYR A 29 -14.93 -12.15 -14.30
CA TYR A 29 -13.77 -13.03 -14.20
C TYR A 29 -13.47 -13.45 -12.77
N VAL A 30 -13.41 -12.50 -11.84
CA VAL A 30 -13.16 -12.77 -10.42
C VAL A 30 -14.26 -13.67 -9.84
N THR A 31 -15.53 -13.37 -10.14
CA THR A 31 -16.66 -14.17 -9.68
C THR A 31 -16.58 -15.61 -10.19
N GLN A 32 -16.30 -15.82 -11.46
CA GLN A 32 -16.13 -17.16 -12.02
C GLN A 32 -14.99 -17.93 -11.35
N ARG A 33 -13.86 -17.28 -11.05
CA ARG A 33 -12.75 -17.90 -10.34
C ARG A 33 -13.12 -18.32 -8.91
N ILE A 34 -13.85 -17.47 -8.20
CA ILE A 34 -14.36 -17.80 -6.86
C ILE A 34 -15.31 -18.99 -6.93
N LEU A 35 -16.30 -18.95 -7.82
CA LEU A 35 -17.29 -20.02 -7.95
C LEU A 35 -16.65 -21.36 -8.35
N SER A 36 -15.63 -21.34 -9.22
CA SER A 36 -14.91 -22.58 -9.60
C SER A 36 -14.07 -23.16 -8.46
N ALA A 37 -13.62 -22.35 -7.52
CA ALA A 37 -12.84 -22.82 -6.36
C ALA A 37 -13.72 -23.34 -5.19
N LEU A 38 -14.99 -22.91 -5.10
CA LEU A 38 -15.87 -23.28 -3.98
C LEU A 38 -16.02 -24.79 -3.74
N PRO A 39 -16.15 -25.65 -4.77
CA PRO A 39 -16.26 -27.10 -4.57
C PRO A 39 -15.02 -27.75 -3.93
N GLU A 40 -13.87 -27.10 -4.02
CA GLU A 40 -12.60 -27.59 -3.46
C GLU A 40 -12.36 -27.13 -2.02
N VAL A 41 -13.22 -26.24 -1.50
CA VAL A 41 -13.09 -25.69 -0.14
C VAL A 41 -13.36 -26.77 0.88
N LYS A 42 -12.39 -27.02 1.74
CA LYS A 42 -12.52 -27.91 2.89
C LYS A 42 -12.76 -27.09 4.14
N TYR A 43 -13.86 -27.37 4.81
CA TYR A 43 -14.20 -26.72 6.08
C TYR A 43 -13.59 -27.48 7.26
N SER A 44 -13.18 -26.75 8.28
CA SER A 44 -12.67 -27.29 9.54
C SER A 44 -13.40 -26.65 10.71
N ASN A 45 -13.74 -27.45 11.72
CA ASN A 45 -14.40 -26.98 12.94
C ASN A 45 -13.41 -26.52 14.01
N SER A 46 -12.11 -26.71 13.79
CA SER A 46 -11.06 -26.33 14.72
C SER A 46 -9.89 -25.72 13.97
N MET A 47 -9.69 -24.43 14.15
CA MET A 47 -8.52 -23.70 13.65
C MET A 47 -7.91 -22.86 14.77
N GLY A 48 -6.60 -22.97 14.96
CA GLY A 48 -5.87 -22.06 15.84
C GLY A 48 -5.92 -20.65 15.29
N LEU A 49 -6.34 -19.70 16.12
CA LEU A 49 -6.32 -18.28 15.83
C LEU A 49 -5.25 -17.62 16.67
N ASP A 50 -4.49 -16.71 16.07
CA ASP A 50 -3.49 -15.91 16.77
C ASP A 50 -3.35 -14.54 16.11
N SER A 51 -2.88 -13.56 16.87
CA SER A 51 -2.62 -12.22 16.33
C SER A 51 -1.42 -11.59 17.00
N ARG A 52 -0.65 -10.85 16.24
CA ARG A 52 0.49 -10.10 16.74
C ARG A 52 0.50 -8.69 16.16
N LEU A 53 0.78 -7.71 17.03
CA LEU A 53 0.96 -6.32 16.67
C LEU A 53 2.33 -5.87 17.18
N GLU A 54 3.15 -5.35 16.29
CA GLU A 54 4.43 -4.75 16.62
C GLU A 54 4.55 -3.36 16.00
N TYR A 55 5.43 -2.53 16.53
CA TYR A 55 5.68 -1.20 16.02
C TYR A 55 7.11 -1.08 15.52
N LEU A 56 7.24 -0.72 14.23
CA LEU A 56 8.52 -0.39 13.63
C LEU A 56 8.73 1.12 13.74
N THR A 57 9.87 1.55 14.29
CA THR A 57 10.27 2.94 14.23
C THR A 57 10.88 3.22 12.85
N ALA A 58 10.15 3.91 12.00
CA ALA A 58 10.59 4.32 10.66
C ALA A 58 11.04 5.77 10.67
N LYS A 59 12.11 6.08 9.92
CA LYS A 59 12.52 7.47 9.65
C LYS A 59 11.59 8.08 8.62
N VAL A 60 11.21 9.33 8.85
CA VAL A 60 10.48 10.13 7.85
C VAL A 60 11.50 10.67 6.85
N ARG A 61 11.20 10.56 5.57
CA ARG A 61 12.02 11.17 4.52
C ARG A 61 11.74 12.67 4.50
N LEU A 62 12.64 13.45 5.06
CA LEU A 62 12.59 14.91 5.04
C LEU A 62 13.42 15.43 3.86
N ALA A 63 12.98 16.52 3.29
CA ALA A 63 13.74 17.29 2.30
C ALA A 63 14.97 17.94 2.96
N ASP A 64 15.99 18.23 2.19
CA ASP A 64 17.10 19.07 2.64
C ASP A 64 16.66 20.54 2.81
N GLN A 65 17.57 21.37 3.34
CA GLN A 65 17.23 22.77 3.62
C GLN A 65 16.94 23.59 2.37
N GLU A 66 17.66 23.33 1.27
CA GLU A 66 17.48 24.04 0.02
C GLU A 66 16.11 23.68 -0.61
N GLU A 67 15.82 22.41 -0.73
CA GLU A 67 14.55 21.90 -1.24
C GLU A 67 13.37 22.44 -0.40
N LEU A 68 13.50 22.42 0.93
CA LEU A 68 12.47 22.94 1.81
C LEU A 68 12.24 24.46 1.65
N GLN A 69 13.30 25.25 1.49
CA GLN A 69 13.18 26.69 1.27
C GLN A 69 12.50 27.00 -0.06
N GLN A 70 12.87 26.29 -1.13
CA GLN A 70 12.23 26.42 -2.44
C GLN A 70 10.75 26.05 -2.37
N ALA A 71 10.41 24.93 -1.70
CA ALA A 71 9.03 24.51 -1.52
C ALA A 71 8.19 25.52 -0.73
N LYS A 72 8.74 26.10 0.35
CA LYS A 72 8.06 27.14 1.13
C LYS A 72 7.77 28.39 0.30
N ALA A 73 8.77 28.91 -0.40
CA ALA A 73 8.61 30.07 -1.27
C ALA A 73 7.58 29.83 -2.38
N TYR A 74 7.58 28.62 -2.94
CA TYR A 74 6.59 28.22 -3.95
C TYR A 74 5.16 28.19 -3.37
N VAL A 75 4.98 27.53 -2.23
CA VAL A 75 3.66 27.43 -1.56
C VAL A 75 3.13 28.83 -1.20
N GLU A 76 3.96 29.68 -0.60
CA GLU A 76 3.57 31.04 -0.24
C GLU A 76 3.16 31.87 -1.46
N SER A 77 3.90 31.77 -2.56
CA SER A 77 3.65 32.59 -3.76
C SER A 77 2.52 32.07 -4.65
N LYS A 78 2.24 30.77 -4.65
CA LYS A 78 1.35 30.13 -5.63
C LYS A 78 0.13 29.44 -5.03
N LEU A 79 0.20 29.07 -3.75
CA LEU A 79 -0.81 28.23 -3.10
C LEU A 79 -1.41 28.86 -1.85
N ALA A 80 -1.16 30.13 -1.55
CA ALA A 80 -1.66 30.78 -0.34
C ALA A 80 -3.19 30.68 -0.18
N ASP A 81 -3.92 30.84 -1.29
CA ASP A 81 -5.39 30.93 -1.28
C ASP A 81 -6.07 29.83 -2.11
N ARG A 82 -5.34 28.78 -2.53
CA ARG A 82 -5.91 27.70 -3.34
C ARG A 82 -5.27 26.34 -3.06
N LEU A 83 -5.95 25.28 -3.45
CA LEU A 83 -5.40 23.93 -3.43
C LEU A 83 -4.48 23.68 -4.64
N PRO A 84 -3.50 22.76 -4.51
CA PRO A 84 -2.69 22.30 -5.63
C PRO A 84 -3.53 21.78 -6.78
N SER A 85 -3.12 22.08 -8.02
CA SER A 85 -3.81 21.69 -9.26
C SER A 85 -2.97 20.77 -10.15
N ASN A 86 -1.70 20.58 -9.83
CA ASN A 86 -0.78 19.73 -10.57
C ASN A 86 0.18 19.01 -9.62
N ILE A 87 1.02 18.15 -10.17
CA ILE A 87 1.91 17.28 -9.40
C ILE A 87 3.02 18.06 -8.70
N GLU A 88 3.59 19.09 -9.33
CA GLU A 88 4.65 19.93 -8.76
C GLU A 88 4.14 20.68 -7.53
N GLU A 89 2.95 21.25 -7.63
CA GLU A 89 2.30 21.95 -6.53
C GLU A 89 1.98 21.02 -5.36
N ASN A 90 1.56 19.77 -5.66
CA ASN A 90 1.36 18.77 -4.64
C ASN A 90 2.66 18.43 -3.93
N TYR A 91 3.75 18.18 -4.66
CA TYR A 91 5.04 17.86 -4.05
C TYR A 91 5.59 19.03 -3.23
N ALA A 92 5.50 20.27 -3.70
CA ALA A 92 5.93 21.42 -2.92
C ALA A 92 5.15 21.53 -1.60
N ARG A 93 3.84 21.37 -1.64
CA ARG A 93 2.99 21.36 -0.45
C ARG A 93 3.33 20.20 0.50
N GLU A 94 3.48 19.00 -0.01
CA GLU A 94 3.83 17.82 0.81
C GLU A 94 5.22 17.98 1.46
N THR A 95 6.20 18.53 0.76
CA THR A 95 7.52 18.84 1.32
C THR A 95 7.41 19.76 2.53
N VAL A 96 6.61 20.81 2.45
CA VAL A 96 6.36 21.72 3.58
C VAL A 96 5.63 20.99 4.73
N LEU A 97 4.61 20.20 4.43
CA LEU A 97 3.86 19.45 5.45
C LEU A 97 4.74 18.41 6.15
N LEU A 98 5.55 17.66 5.39
CA LEU A 98 6.48 16.68 5.95
C LEU A 98 7.52 17.32 6.87
N SER A 99 7.99 18.52 6.56
CA SER A 99 8.96 19.25 7.40
C SER A 99 8.44 19.61 8.80
N GLN A 100 7.12 19.53 9.00
CA GLN A 100 6.48 19.78 10.30
C GLN A 100 6.28 18.49 11.11
N MET A 101 6.62 17.34 10.52
CA MET A 101 6.47 16.04 11.17
C MET A 101 7.72 15.70 12.00
N PRO A 102 7.59 14.84 13.03
CA PRO A 102 8.73 14.25 13.72
C PRO A 102 9.63 13.47 12.75
N ASP A 103 10.94 13.42 13.03
CA ASP A 103 11.94 12.69 12.23
C ASP A 103 11.67 11.18 12.13
N THR A 104 10.88 10.66 13.05
CA THR A 104 10.52 9.24 13.10
C THR A 104 9.02 9.04 13.34
N ARG A 105 8.51 7.92 12.85
CA ARG A 105 7.12 7.48 13.05
C ARG A 105 7.08 6.05 13.54
N GLN A 106 6.13 5.76 14.43
CA GLN A 106 5.78 4.38 14.79
C GLN A 106 4.80 3.83 13.76
N VAL A 107 5.25 2.80 13.05
CA VAL A 107 4.47 2.12 12.00
C VAL A 107 3.95 0.80 12.58
N PRO A 108 2.64 0.62 12.78
CA PRO A 108 2.08 -0.63 13.27
C PRO A 108 2.19 -1.71 12.19
N LEU A 109 2.75 -2.86 12.55
CA LEU A 109 2.79 -4.07 11.74
C LEU A 109 1.93 -5.12 12.41
N GLN A 110 0.94 -5.63 11.73
CA GLN A 110 0.02 -6.63 12.27
C GLN A 110 0.12 -7.93 11.50
N ALA A 111 0.14 -9.04 12.21
CA ALA A 111 -0.05 -10.37 11.64
C ALA A 111 -1.25 -11.05 12.29
N LEU A 112 -2.10 -11.65 11.46
CA LEU A 112 -3.21 -12.49 11.88
C LEU A 112 -2.95 -13.90 11.38
N ARG A 113 -3.17 -14.91 12.22
CA ARG A 113 -3.06 -16.32 11.85
C ARG A 113 -4.39 -17.05 11.98
N ILE A 114 -4.72 -17.83 10.94
CA ILE A 114 -5.89 -18.70 10.92
C ILE A 114 -5.40 -20.09 10.46
N GLY A 115 -5.13 -20.97 11.40
CA GLY A 115 -4.52 -22.26 11.09
C GLY A 115 -3.13 -22.10 10.46
N ASN A 116 -2.99 -22.49 9.20
CA ASN A 116 -1.75 -22.36 8.40
C ASN A 116 -1.72 -21.11 7.51
N LEU A 117 -2.80 -20.33 7.50
CA LEU A 117 -2.84 -19.07 6.77
C LEU A 117 -2.36 -17.93 7.66
N ALA A 118 -1.53 -17.04 7.14
CA ALA A 118 -1.17 -15.78 7.78
C ALA A 118 -1.61 -14.60 6.90
N ILE A 119 -2.05 -13.53 7.53
CA ILE A 119 -2.40 -12.26 6.89
C ILE A 119 -1.50 -11.20 7.52
N ALA A 120 -0.60 -10.61 6.72
CA ALA A 120 0.25 -9.51 7.16
C ALA A 120 -0.38 -8.17 6.75
N GLY A 121 -0.61 -7.29 7.72
CA GLY A 121 -1.17 -5.96 7.53
C GLY A 121 -0.09 -4.88 7.60
N TYR A 122 -0.07 -3.99 6.61
CA TYR A 122 0.81 -2.83 6.52
C TYR A 122 -0.03 -1.56 6.34
N PRO A 123 0.22 -0.48 7.08
CA PRO A 123 -0.54 0.76 6.95
C PRO A 123 -0.01 1.67 5.83
N THR A 124 0.53 1.09 4.76
CA THR A 124 1.18 1.81 3.65
C THR A 124 0.86 1.13 2.32
N GLU A 125 1.03 1.86 1.23
CA GLU A 125 1.07 1.27 -0.12
C GLU A 125 2.41 0.57 -0.33
N THR A 126 2.56 -0.60 0.25
CA THR A 126 3.80 -1.37 0.25
C THR A 126 4.13 -1.89 -1.15
N TYR A 127 5.38 -1.80 -1.54
CA TYR A 127 5.86 -2.30 -2.83
C TYR A 127 5.81 -3.82 -2.92
N ASN A 128 5.59 -4.33 -4.13
CA ASN A 128 5.46 -5.76 -4.41
C ASN A 128 6.68 -6.58 -3.94
N ALA A 129 7.89 -6.05 -4.11
CA ALA A 129 9.11 -6.70 -3.65
C ALA A 129 9.08 -7.04 -2.15
N THR A 130 8.51 -6.16 -1.32
CA THR A 130 8.36 -6.41 0.12
C THR A 130 7.40 -7.56 0.39
N GLY A 131 6.25 -7.58 -0.31
CA GLY A 131 5.29 -8.68 -0.18
C GLY A 131 5.86 -10.03 -0.60
N LEU A 132 6.61 -10.06 -1.70
CA LEU A 132 7.30 -11.27 -2.15
C LEU A 132 8.35 -11.75 -1.14
N ALA A 133 9.14 -10.84 -0.56
CA ALA A 133 10.13 -11.17 0.46
C ALA A 133 9.48 -11.72 1.74
N VAL A 134 8.39 -11.13 2.20
CA VAL A 134 7.62 -11.62 3.35
C VAL A 134 7.07 -13.01 3.07
N ARG A 135 6.47 -13.22 1.90
CA ARG A 135 5.95 -14.52 1.49
C ARG A 135 7.02 -15.60 1.41
N ALA A 136 8.21 -15.28 0.85
CA ALA A 136 9.32 -16.22 0.72
C ALA A 136 9.93 -16.64 2.07
N ASN A 137 9.85 -15.77 3.09
CA ASN A 137 10.41 -16.02 4.41
C ASN A 137 9.38 -16.42 5.47
N SER A 138 8.11 -16.49 5.11
CA SER A 138 7.04 -16.87 6.03
C SER A 138 7.03 -18.39 6.24
N PRO A 139 6.88 -18.86 7.51
CA PRO A 139 6.61 -20.26 7.80
C PRO A 139 5.14 -20.65 7.50
N PHE A 140 4.30 -19.70 7.14
CA PHE A 140 2.89 -19.86 6.85
C PHE A 140 2.59 -19.60 5.38
N GLN A 141 1.46 -20.10 4.91
CA GLN A 141 0.90 -19.66 3.65
C GLN A 141 0.38 -18.20 3.80
N ILE A 142 0.90 -17.29 2.99
CA ILE A 142 0.50 -15.88 2.97
C ILE A 142 -0.17 -15.55 1.64
#